data_c2903369f3b313413e5d6a3c216a609e
#
_entry.id   c2903369f3b313413e5d6a3c216a609e
#
_cell.length_a   1.000
_cell.length_b   1.000
_cell.length_c   1.000
_cell.angle_alpha   90.00
_cell.angle_beta   90.00
_cell.angle_gamma   90.00
#
_symmetry.space_group_name_H-M   'P 1'
#
loop_
_entity.id
_entity.type
_entity.pdbx_description
1 polymer ?
#
loop_
_entity_poly.entity_id
_entity_poly.type
_entity_poly.pdbx_seq_one_letter_code
_entity_poly.pdbx_strand_id
1 'polypeptide(L)'
;MLEKHYDFTAETKMVGKETLRRIVAVVDDPGGKFLAGDLGGWLGENATLDDNGWVADEAAVYGQACVSGNGLVCDNAKVFDLARVTDEAMVMDDAQVHGSAKISGRAEVCDSAVVSGKTKVKEEASVCSEAIVSDKVTIGGGAIVCGQAAVRGRAQLSGDVLVGKNAVVTGTMRVSGAADITGDAILSNNVVIDFDANIHETRDVLVVGSFGPNNHRLYMVRMGSREGMVCLGPLRSTTMNMVEDFTGELVLSGSDIDELKAVQNLFTARELTW
;
A
#
# COMPACT_ATOMS: atom_id res chain seq x y z
N MET A 1 2.41 4.30 -36.70
CA MET A 1 1.70 3.35 -35.81
C MET A 1 2.75 2.34 -35.39
N LEU A 2 3.01 2.19 -34.12
CA LEU A 2 3.82 1.07 -33.64
C LEU A 2 3.09 -0.23 -34.02
N GLU A 3 3.75 -1.17 -34.63
CA GLU A 3 3.15 -2.47 -34.93
C GLU A 3 2.82 -3.15 -33.61
N LYS A 4 1.59 -3.71 -33.51
CA LYS A 4 1.18 -4.45 -32.32
C LYS A 4 2.09 -5.68 -32.18
N HIS A 5 2.58 -5.93 -30.99
CA HIS A 5 3.41 -7.11 -30.68
C HIS A 5 2.58 -8.38 -30.47
N TYR A 6 1.24 -8.30 -30.55
CA TYR A 6 0.31 -9.41 -30.42
C TYR A 6 -0.79 -9.37 -31.48
N ASP A 7 -1.40 -10.53 -31.71
CA ASP A 7 -2.66 -10.70 -32.47
C ASP A 7 -3.65 -11.54 -31.65
N PHE A 8 -4.87 -11.64 -32.12
CA PHE A 8 -5.91 -12.42 -31.48
C PHE A 8 -6.05 -13.81 -32.11
N THR A 9 -6.19 -14.82 -31.27
CA THR A 9 -6.61 -16.17 -31.70
C THR A 9 -8.12 -16.24 -31.92
N ALA A 10 -8.62 -17.39 -32.34
CA ALA A 10 -10.06 -17.67 -32.42
C ALA A 10 -10.69 -18.02 -31.05
N GLU A 11 -9.88 -18.24 -30.03
CA GLU A 11 -10.37 -18.62 -28.70
C GLU A 11 -11.02 -17.43 -27.99
N THR A 12 -12.16 -17.72 -27.36
CA THR A 12 -12.93 -16.72 -26.60
C THR A 12 -13.33 -17.25 -25.22
N LYS A 13 -13.41 -16.36 -24.24
CA LYS A 13 -13.82 -16.63 -22.86
C LYS A 13 -14.81 -15.57 -22.39
N MET A 14 -15.87 -15.94 -21.72
CA MET A 14 -16.80 -15.01 -21.10
C MET A 14 -16.37 -14.71 -19.66
N VAL A 15 -16.22 -13.41 -19.32
CA VAL A 15 -16.00 -12.95 -17.96
C VAL A 15 -17.08 -11.90 -17.61
N GLY A 16 -18.01 -12.28 -16.75
CA GLY A 16 -19.20 -11.48 -16.52
C GLY A 16 -20.03 -11.30 -17.80
N LYS A 17 -20.07 -10.06 -18.32
CA LYS A 17 -20.79 -9.71 -19.56
C LYS A 17 -19.86 -9.45 -20.75
N GLU A 18 -18.55 -9.51 -20.55
CA GLU A 18 -17.55 -9.24 -21.58
C GLU A 18 -17.03 -10.53 -22.21
N THR A 19 -16.84 -10.49 -23.53
CA THR A 19 -16.15 -11.57 -24.27
C THR A 19 -14.70 -11.18 -24.39
N LEU A 20 -13.83 -12.00 -23.82
CA LEU A 20 -12.37 -11.83 -23.94
C LEU A 20 -11.86 -12.74 -25.06
N ARG A 21 -10.81 -12.32 -25.72
CA ARG A 21 -10.13 -13.08 -26.76
C ARG A 21 -8.71 -13.41 -26.30
N ARG A 22 -8.28 -14.63 -26.58
CA ARG A 22 -6.92 -15.04 -26.32
C ARG A 22 -5.96 -14.37 -27.27
N ILE A 23 -4.81 -13.90 -26.77
CA ILE A 23 -3.78 -13.27 -27.60
C ILE A 23 -2.67 -14.27 -27.96
N VAL A 24 -1.91 -13.95 -28.99
CA VAL A 24 -0.70 -14.66 -29.41
C VAL A 24 0.37 -13.63 -29.78
N ALA A 25 1.60 -13.86 -29.36
CA ALA A 25 2.73 -12.99 -29.72
C ALA A 25 3.05 -13.09 -31.22
N VAL A 26 3.27 -11.96 -31.87
CA VAL A 26 3.66 -11.91 -33.30
C VAL A 26 5.12 -11.50 -33.50
N VAL A 27 5.81 -11.10 -32.44
CA VAL A 27 7.24 -10.79 -32.40
C VAL A 27 7.85 -11.35 -31.10
N ASP A 28 9.16 -11.48 -31.07
CA ASP A 28 9.89 -11.80 -29.84
C ASP A 28 9.98 -10.57 -28.96
N ASP A 29 9.78 -10.73 -27.64
CA ASP A 29 10.06 -9.68 -26.65
C ASP A 29 11.58 -9.50 -26.50
N PRO A 30 12.12 -8.28 -26.62
CA PRO A 30 13.54 -8.05 -26.41
C PRO A 30 14.05 -8.42 -25.02
N GLY A 31 13.19 -8.41 -24.01
CA GLY A 31 13.46 -8.83 -22.64
C GLY A 31 13.27 -10.32 -22.38
N GLY A 32 12.77 -11.08 -23.36
CA GLY A 32 12.60 -12.53 -23.30
C GLY A 32 11.37 -13.01 -22.51
N LYS A 33 10.37 -12.15 -22.28
CA LYS A 33 9.11 -12.52 -21.61
C LYS A 33 8.24 -13.45 -22.46
N PHE A 34 8.32 -13.33 -23.79
CA PHE A 34 7.59 -14.16 -24.77
C PHE A 34 8.34 -14.23 -26.09
N LEU A 35 8.08 -15.26 -26.85
CA LEU A 35 8.58 -15.46 -28.22
C LEU A 35 7.41 -15.42 -29.21
N ALA A 36 7.70 -15.09 -30.47
CA ALA A 36 6.72 -15.11 -31.54
C ALA A 36 6.06 -16.51 -31.64
N GLY A 37 4.73 -16.55 -31.58
CA GLY A 37 3.94 -17.77 -31.53
C GLY A 37 3.51 -18.22 -30.13
N ASP A 38 4.06 -17.63 -29.07
CA ASP A 38 3.63 -17.94 -27.72
C ASP A 38 2.18 -17.47 -27.48
N LEU A 39 1.38 -18.35 -26.88
CA LEU A 39 0.02 -18.00 -26.47
C LEU A 39 0.12 -17.11 -25.21
N GLY A 40 -0.56 -15.98 -25.28
CA GLY A 40 -0.77 -15.13 -24.10
C GLY A 40 -2.08 -15.43 -23.40
N GLY A 41 -2.47 -14.53 -22.51
CA GLY A 41 -3.72 -14.60 -21.76
C GLY A 41 -4.93 -14.01 -22.51
N TRP A 42 -5.85 -13.43 -21.75
CA TRP A 42 -7.17 -13.00 -22.21
C TRP A 42 -7.31 -11.48 -22.21
N LEU A 43 -7.64 -10.91 -23.35
CA LEU A 43 -7.78 -9.47 -23.51
C LEU A 43 -9.21 -9.09 -23.93
N GLY A 44 -9.80 -8.13 -23.23
CA GLY A 44 -11.10 -7.55 -23.54
C GLY A 44 -11.02 -6.55 -24.70
N GLU A 45 -12.16 -6.27 -25.33
CA GLU A 45 -12.25 -5.41 -26.53
C GLU A 45 -11.69 -3.98 -26.30
N ASN A 46 -11.94 -3.41 -25.12
CA ASN A 46 -11.53 -2.04 -24.78
C ASN A 46 -10.26 -1.96 -23.90
N ALA A 47 -9.68 -3.12 -23.58
CA ALA A 47 -8.40 -3.18 -22.88
C ALA A 47 -7.24 -2.97 -23.85
N THR A 48 -6.13 -2.46 -23.34
CA THR A 48 -4.95 -2.14 -24.17
C THR A 48 -3.69 -2.78 -23.64
N LEU A 49 -2.86 -3.26 -24.58
CA LEU A 49 -1.47 -3.65 -24.33
C LEU A 49 -0.60 -2.72 -25.19
N ASP A 50 0.15 -1.85 -24.52
CA ASP A 50 1.04 -0.88 -25.18
C ASP A 50 2.50 -1.22 -24.87
N ASP A 51 3.41 -0.75 -25.69
CA ASP A 51 4.85 -1.01 -25.60
C ASP A 51 5.14 -2.53 -25.56
N ASN A 52 5.81 -3.03 -24.51
CA ASN A 52 6.11 -4.44 -24.27
C ASN A 52 5.24 -5.04 -23.15
N GLY A 53 4.10 -4.41 -22.83
CA GLY A 53 3.14 -4.95 -21.85
C GLY A 53 2.63 -6.33 -22.28
N TRP A 54 2.53 -7.27 -21.33
CA TRP A 54 2.13 -8.65 -21.67
C TRP A 54 1.10 -9.22 -20.70
N VAL A 55 0.24 -10.04 -21.24
CA VAL A 55 -0.69 -10.88 -20.47
C VAL A 55 -0.38 -12.33 -20.82
N ALA A 56 -0.10 -13.14 -19.83
CA ALA A 56 0.30 -14.54 -19.99
C ALA A 56 -0.72 -15.52 -19.36
N ASP A 57 -0.56 -16.78 -19.65
CA ASP A 57 -1.28 -17.91 -19.06
C ASP A 57 -2.82 -17.79 -19.12
N GLU A 58 -3.50 -17.85 -17.99
CA GLU A 58 -4.95 -17.65 -17.87
C GLU A 58 -5.36 -16.26 -17.37
N ALA A 59 -4.37 -15.35 -17.22
CA ALA A 59 -4.62 -14.00 -16.78
C ALA A 59 -5.56 -13.24 -17.72
N ALA A 60 -6.33 -12.31 -17.17
CA ALA A 60 -7.35 -11.58 -17.91
C ALA A 60 -7.24 -10.07 -17.68
N VAL A 61 -7.14 -9.31 -18.78
CA VAL A 61 -7.15 -7.85 -18.78
C VAL A 61 -8.37 -7.38 -19.58
N TYR A 62 -9.29 -6.66 -18.93
CA TYR A 62 -10.57 -6.28 -19.56
C TYR A 62 -11.12 -4.95 -19.04
N GLY A 63 -12.33 -4.56 -19.50
CA GLY A 63 -12.83 -3.21 -19.28
C GLY A 63 -11.99 -2.20 -20.09
N GLN A 64 -11.52 -1.15 -19.47
CA GLN A 64 -10.61 -0.15 -20.04
C GLN A 64 -9.22 -0.21 -19.38
N ALA A 65 -8.85 -1.38 -18.89
CA ALA A 65 -7.56 -1.58 -18.26
C ALA A 65 -6.42 -1.50 -19.29
N CYS A 66 -5.24 -1.10 -18.83
CA CYS A 66 -4.07 -0.94 -19.67
C CYS A 66 -2.86 -1.61 -19.03
N VAL A 67 -2.12 -2.39 -19.82
CA VAL A 67 -0.80 -2.90 -19.45
C VAL A 67 0.20 -2.30 -20.43
N SER A 68 1.24 -1.64 -19.93
CA SER A 68 2.21 -0.91 -20.77
C SER A 68 3.63 -0.93 -20.20
N GLY A 69 4.58 -0.39 -20.94
CA GLY A 69 5.99 -0.51 -20.58
C GLY A 69 6.41 -1.98 -20.65
N ASN A 70 7.04 -2.49 -19.60
CA ASN A 70 7.37 -3.90 -19.42
C ASN A 70 6.42 -4.61 -18.43
N GLY A 71 5.25 -4.04 -18.17
CA GLY A 71 4.27 -4.60 -17.25
C GLY A 71 3.84 -6.02 -17.63
N LEU A 72 3.66 -6.88 -16.64
CA LEU A 72 3.29 -8.27 -16.79
C LEU A 72 2.05 -8.60 -15.95
N VAL A 73 1.10 -9.29 -16.57
CA VAL A 73 -0.04 -9.90 -15.86
C VAL A 73 -0.05 -11.38 -16.23
N CYS A 74 0.10 -12.27 -15.25
CA CYS A 74 0.24 -13.71 -15.51
C CYS A 74 -0.58 -14.59 -14.57
N ASP A 75 -0.46 -15.89 -14.73
CA ASP A 75 -1.19 -16.92 -14.00
C ASP A 75 -2.71 -16.78 -14.15
N ASN A 76 -3.46 -16.55 -13.08
CA ASN A 76 -4.92 -16.33 -13.10
C ASN A 76 -5.31 -14.89 -12.77
N ALA A 77 -4.34 -13.98 -12.73
CA ALA A 77 -4.55 -12.60 -12.31
C ALA A 77 -5.57 -11.84 -13.18
N LYS A 78 -6.26 -10.90 -12.55
CA LYS A 78 -7.29 -10.09 -13.24
C LYS A 78 -7.02 -8.61 -13.07
N VAL A 79 -6.95 -7.91 -14.19
CA VAL A 79 -6.80 -6.45 -14.22
C VAL A 79 -7.97 -5.87 -15.02
N PHE A 80 -8.80 -5.05 -14.39
CA PHE A 80 -10.03 -4.61 -15.06
C PHE A 80 -10.48 -3.19 -14.67
N ASP A 81 -11.63 -2.76 -15.18
CA ASP A 81 -12.14 -1.39 -15.09
C ASP A 81 -11.18 -0.38 -15.78
N LEU A 82 -10.61 0.56 -15.03
CA LEU A 82 -9.67 1.59 -15.47
C LEU A 82 -8.25 1.36 -14.90
N ALA A 83 -7.97 0.15 -14.41
CA ALA A 83 -6.70 -0.17 -13.77
C ALA A 83 -5.54 -0.12 -14.76
N ARG A 84 -4.35 0.20 -14.26
CA ARG A 84 -3.13 0.31 -15.07
C ARG A 84 -1.98 -0.44 -14.42
N VAL A 85 -1.28 -1.23 -15.23
CA VAL A 85 -0.02 -1.89 -14.87
C VAL A 85 1.05 -1.35 -15.83
N THR A 86 2.07 -0.68 -15.30
CA THR A 86 3.04 0.07 -16.13
C THR A 86 4.47 -0.15 -15.63
N ASP A 87 5.43 0.28 -16.41
CA ASP A 87 6.86 0.14 -16.13
C ASP A 87 7.27 -1.35 -16.10
N GLU A 88 7.85 -1.85 -15.02
CA GLU A 88 8.24 -3.26 -14.81
C GLU A 88 7.33 -3.95 -13.76
N ALA A 89 6.14 -3.40 -13.52
CA ALA A 89 5.23 -3.90 -12.50
C ALA A 89 4.61 -5.26 -12.87
N MET A 90 4.37 -6.09 -11.87
CA MET A 90 3.83 -7.43 -12.06
C MET A 90 2.53 -7.63 -11.26
N VAL A 91 1.57 -8.32 -11.88
CA VAL A 91 0.34 -8.79 -11.24
C VAL A 91 0.21 -10.27 -11.56
N MET A 92 0.23 -11.14 -10.55
CA MET A 92 0.35 -12.58 -10.74
C MET A 92 -0.55 -13.38 -9.81
N ASP A 93 -0.51 -14.71 -9.94
CA ASP A 93 -1.32 -15.67 -9.21
C ASP A 93 -2.83 -15.43 -9.38
N ASP A 94 -3.59 -15.34 -8.30
CA ASP A 94 -5.03 -15.04 -8.30
C ASP A 94 -5.34 -13.55 -7.97
N ALA A 95 -4.35 -12.67 -8.06
CA ALA A 95 -4.46 -11.28 -7.69
C ALA A 95 -5.48 -10.50 -8.54
N GLN A 96 -6.12 -9.51 -7.93
CA GLN A 96 -7.11 -8.68 -8.61
C GLN A 96 -6.76 -7.19 -8.48
N VAL A 97 -6.65 -6.51 -9.61
CA VAL A 97 -6.38 -5.07 -9.67
C VAL A 97 -7.50 -4.40 -10.47
N HIS A 98 -8.25 -3.50 -9.83
CA HIS A 98 -9.42 -2.91 -10.50
C HIS A 98 -9.73 -1.47 -10.06
N GLY A 99 -10.85 -0.93 -10.54
CA GLY A 99 -11.19 0.48 -10.35
C GLY A 99 -10.28 1.39 -11.18
N SER A 100 -9.61 2.33 -10.55
CA SER A 100 -8.60 3.21 -11.18
C SER A 100 -7.22 3.02 -10.52
N ALA A 101 -6.94 1.82 -10.05
CA ALA A 101 -5.68 1.49 -9.41
C ALA A 101 -4.52 1.57 -10.40
N LYS A 102 -3.35 1.98 -9.93
CA LYS A 102 -2.12 2.03 -10.72
C LYS A 102 -1.02 1.25 -10.02
N ILE A 103 -0.48 0.24 -10.72
CA ILE A 103 0.69 -0.52 -10.32
C ILE A 103 1.83 -0.09 -11.23
N SER A 104 2.98 0.32 -10.68
CA SER A 104 4.07 0.93 -11.46
C SER A 104 5.43 0.75 -10.80
N GLY A 105 6.51 1.06 -11.53
CA GLY A 105 7.87 0.76 -11.10
C GLY A 105 8.13 -0.74 -11.20
N ARG A 106 8.69 -1.33 -10.16
CA ARG A 106 8.87 -2.79 -9.98
C ARG A 106 7.94 -3.35 -8.91
N ALA A 107 6.77 -2.71 -8.75
CA ALA A 107 5.80 -3.13 -7.75
C ALA A 107 5.14 -4.45 -8.13
N GLU A 108 4.81 -5.25 -7.11
CA GLU A 108 4.22 -6.57 -7.26
C GLU A 108 2.87 -6.66 -6.55
N VAL A 109 1.89 -7.29 -7.21
CA VAL A 109 0.62 -7.69 -6.61
C VAL A 109 0.43 -9.16 -6.90
N CYS A 110 0.40 -10.00 -5.87
CA CYS A 110 0.42 -11.46 -6.03
C CYS A 110 -0.49 -12.20 -5.06
N ASP A 111 -0.45 -13.52 -5.12
CA ASP A 111 -1.30 -14.42 -4.36
C ASP A 111 -2.80 -14.13 -4.62
N SER A 112 -3.58 -13.90 -3.58
CA SER A 112 -5.01 -13.55 -3.68
C SER A 112 -5.29 -12.08 -3.31
N ALA A 113 -4.29 -11.22 -3.43
CA ALA A 113 -4.38 -9.82 -3.05
C ALA A 113 -5.36 -9.02 -3.93
N VAL A 114 -6.04 -8.06 -3.33
CA VAL A 114 -6.98 -7.18 -4.03
C VAL A 114 -6.57 -5.72 -3.90
N VAL A 115 -6.29 -5.08 -5.04
CA VAL A 115 -5.95 -3.66 -5.11
C VAL A 115 -7.00 -2.92 -5.93
N SER A 116 -7.67 -1.94 -5.32
CA SER A 116 -8.81 -1.28 -5.95
C SER A 116 -8.88 0.24 -5.72
N GLY A 117 -9.94 0.88 -6.23
CA GLY A 117 -10.18 2.31 -6.06
C GLY A 117 -9.20 3.17 -6.87
N LYS A 118 -8.60 4.18 -6.25
CA LYS A 118 -7.56 5.04 -6.83
C LYS A 118 -6.19 4.79 -6.18
N THR A 119 -5.97 3.56 -5.77
CA THR A 119 -4.74 3.12 -5.12
C THR A 119 -3.56 3.23 -6.08
N LYS A 120 -2.39 3.55 -5.50
CA LYS A 120 -1.11 3.52 -6.23
C LYS A 120 -0.15 2.59 -5.49
N VAL A 121 0.34 1.58 -6.17
CA VAL A 121 1.45 0.72 -5.71
C VAL A 121 2.61 0.96 -6.66
N LYS A 122 3.76 1.37 -6.14
CA LYS A 122 4.85 1.88 -6.97
C LYS A 122 6.22 1.55 -6.38
N GLU A 123 7.27 1.83 -7.17
CA GLU A 123 8.65 1.57 -6.77
C GLU A 123 8.89 0.06 -6.61
N GLU A 124 9.27 -0.45 -5.45
CA GLU A 124 9.50 -1.88 -5.15
C GLU A 124 8.47 -2.44 -4.16
N ALA A 125 7.33 -1.75 -4.01
CA ALA A 125 6.31 -2.13 -3.04
C ALA A 125 5.59 -3.42 -3.45
N SER A 126 5.23 -4.24 -2.45
CA SER A 126 4.52 -5.50 -2.65
C SER A 126 3.18 -5.53 -1.91
N VAL A 127 2.16 -6.08 -2.57
CA VAL A 127 0.86 -6.41 -1.96
C VAL A 127 0.57 -7.87 -2.25
N CYS A 128 0.53 -8.71 -1.21
CA CYS A 128 0.46 -10.17 -1.38
C CYS A 128 -0.46 -10.85 -0.37
N SER A 129 -0.53 -12.18 -0.45
CA SER A 129 -1.41 -13.03 0.35
C SER A 129 -2.90 -12.70 0.12
N GLU A 130 -3.68 -12.46 1.16
CA GLU A 130 -5.09 -12.07 1.08
C GLU A 130 -5.29 -10.57 1.38
N ALA A 131 -4.26 -9.76 1.21
CA ALA A 131 -4.29 -8.34 1.54
C ALA A 131 -5.28 -7.55 0.68
N ILE A 132 -5.94 -6.57 1.29
CA ILE A 132 -6.91 -5.71 0.60
C ILE A 132 -6.46 -4.24 0.70
N VAL A 133 -6.20 -3.63 -0.45
CA VAL A 133 -5.83 -2.21 -0.52
C VAL A 133 -6.85 -1.46 -1.39
N SER A 134 -7.46 -0.42 -0.82
CA SER A 134 -8.55 0.28 -1.52
C SER A 134 -8.54 1.80 -1.32
N ASP A 135 -9.51 2.48 -1.92
CA ASP A 135 -9.75 3.92 -1.85
C ASP A 135 -8.68 4.79 -2.56
N LYS A 136 -7.85 5.54 -1.81
CA LYS A 136 -6.82 6.45 -2.35
C LYS A 136 -5.47 6.22 -1.69
N VAL A 137 -5.18 4.99 -1.34
CA VAL A 137 -3.92 4.59 -0.70
C VAL A 137 -2.76 4.78 -1.66
N THR A 138 -1.59 5.11 -1.12
CA THR A 138 -0.32 5.09 -1.86
C THR A 138 0.67 4.23 -1.10
N ILE A 139 1.24 3.24 -1.77
CA ILE A 139 2.28 2.34 -1.26
C ILE A 139 3.50 2.49 -2.17
N GLY A 140 4.67 2.73 -1.57
CA GLY A 140 5.93 2.92 -2.30
C GLY A 140 7.14 2.54 -1.45
N GLY A 141 8.35 2.74 -2.00
CA GLY A 141 9.57 2.21 -1.40
C GLY A 141 9.60 0.69 -1.48
N GLY A 142 10.13 0.03 -0.47
CA GLY A 142 10.08 -1.41 -0.25
C GLY A 142 8.91 -1.86 0.66
N ALA A 143 7.84 -1.05 0.77
CA ALA A 143 6.74 -1.34 1.68
C ALA A 143 5.97 -2.61 1.28
N ILE A 144 5.64 -3.44 2.25
CA ILE A 144 4.94 -4.72 2.06
C ILE A 144 3.59 -4.68 2.78
N VAL A 145 2.53 -5.05 2.07
CA VAL A 145 1.20 -5.29 2.66
C VAL A 145 0.83 -6.74 2.40
N CYS A 146 0.69 -7.55 3.46
CA CYS A 146 0.50 -9.01 3.32
C CYS A 146 -0.44 -9.60 4.37
N GLY A 147 -0.60 -10.93 4.34
CA GLY A 147 -1.55 -11.63 5.21
C GLY A 147 -2.99 -11.27 4.86
N GLN A 148 -3.82 -11.03 5.85
CA GLN A 148 -5.20 -10.54 5.70
C GLN A 148 -5.31 -9.03 6.01
N ALA A 149 -4.20 -8.31 5.88
CA ALA A 149 -4.14 -6.89 6.19
C ALA A 149 -5.04 -6.05 5.27
N ALA A 150 -5.64 -5.00 5.83
CA ALA A 150 -6.47 -4.07 5.09
C ALA A 150 -5.94 -2.63 5.18
N VAL A 151 -5.61 -2.02 4.05
CA VAL A 151 -5.17 -0.62 3.98
C VAL A 151 -6.17 0.20 3.16
N ARG A 152 -6.76 1.23 3.77
CA ARG A 152 -7.87 1.99 3.18
C ARG A 152 -7.74 3.50 3.40
N GLY A 153 -8.66 4.27 2.81
CA GLY A 153 -8.75 5.72 3.00
C GLY A 153 -7.73 6.48 2.14
N ARG A 154 -6.85 7.23 2.77
CA ARG A 154 -5.79 8.01 2.13
C ARG A 154 -4.43 7.72 2.76
N ALA A 155 -4.24 6.52 3.26
CA ALA A 155 -2.99 6.12 3.88
C ALA A 155 -1.82 6.19 2.87
N GLN A 156 -0.65 6.55 3.37
CA GLN A 156 0.59 6.60 2.61
C GLN A 156 1.62 5.73 3.35
N LEU A 157 2.10 4.70 2.67
CA LEU A 157 3.14 3.80 3.17
C LEU A 157 4.37 3.97 2.29
N SER A 158 5.56 4.11 2.89
CA SER A 158 6.82 4.27 2.16
C SER A 158 8.01 3.81 3.01
N GLY A 159 9.17 3.58 2.38
CA GLY A 159 10.30 2.95 3.06
C GLY A 159 10.08 1.44 3.18
N ASP A 160 10.58 0.82 4.25
CA ASP A 160 10.53 -0.63 4.49
C ASP A 160 9.39 -1.02 5.46
N VAL A 161 8.24 -0.37 5.29
CA VAL A 161 7.06 -0.58 6.14
C VAL A 161 6.44 -1.95 5.88
N LEU A 162 6.18 -2.71 6.93
CA LEU A 162 5.39 -3.93 6.89
C LEU A 162 4.00 -3.71 7.48
N VAL A 163 2.94 -4.01 6.71
CA VAL A 163 1.57 -4.14 7.22
C VAL A 163 1.11 -5.56 6.99
N GLY A 164 0.93 -6.34 8.05
CA GLY A 164 0.73 -7.78 7.91
C GLY A 164 -0.28 -8.40 8.88
N LYS A 165 -0.45 -9.71 8.80
CA LYS A 165 -1.44 -10.48 9.55
C LYS A 165 -2.85 -9.93 9.35
N ASN A 166 -3.55 -9.55 10.41
CA ASN A 166 -4.92 -8.99 10.37
C ASN A 166 -4.95 -7.46 10.55
N ALA A 167 -3.80 -6.79 10.43
CA ALA A 167 -3.70 -5.36 10.70
C ALA A 167 -4.58 -4.52 9.76
N VAL A 168 -5.22 -3.49 10.31
CA VAL A 168 -6.07 -2.56 9.56
C VAL A 168 -5.52 -1.14 9.68
N VAL A 169 -5.16 -0.54 8.56
CA VAL A 169 -4.70 0.85 8.48
C VAL A 169 -5.69 1.68 7.66
N THR A 170 -6.28 2.70 8.30
CA THR A 170 -7.29 3.55 7.65
C THR A 170 -7.03 5.05 7.85
N GLY A 171 -7.88 5.88 7.26
CA GLY A 171 -7.78 7.34 7.42
C GLY A 171 -6.73 7.98 6.55
N THR A 172 -6.00 8.97 7.08
CA THR A 172 -4.95 9.73 6.36
C THR A 172 -3.58 9.53 6.99
N MET A 173 -3.31 8.31 7.45
CA MET A 173 -2.03 7.97 8.07
C MET A 173 -0.88 8.09 7.08
N ARG A 174 0.28 8.48 7.61
CA ARG A 174 1.57 8.40 6.90
C ARG A 174 2.50 7.52 7.72
N VAL A 175 2.97 6.45 7.09
CA VAL A 175 3.92 5.52 7.71
C VAL A 175 5.13 5.40 6.82
N SER A 176 6.31 5.58 7.39
CA SER A 176 7.60 5.48 6.70
C SER A 176 8.68 4.96 7.65
N GLY A 177 9.89 4.76 7.15
CA GLY A 177 10.96 4.09 7.90
C GLY A 177 10.82 2.57 7.80
N ALA A 178 11.11 1.85 8.88
CA ALA A 178 11.00 0.39 8.99
C ALA A 178 9.93 -0.02 10.02
N ALA A 179 8.76 0.62 9.96
CA ALA A 179 7.67 0.31 10.88
C ALA A 179 7.00 -1.03 10.57
N ASP A 180 6.78 -1.84 11.60
CA ASP A 180 6.06 -3.11 11.57
C ASP A 180 4.68 -2.94 12.20
N ILE A 181 3.62 -3.04 11.38
CA ILE A 181 2.20 -2.95 11.78
C ILE A 181 1.56 -4.30 11.50
N THR A 182 1.50 -5.16 12.49
CA THR A 182 1.04 -6.54 12.33
C THR A 182 0.05 -6.94 13.44
N GLY A 183 -0.20 -8.24 13.61
CA GLY A 183 -1.16 -8.72 14.61
C GLY A 183 -2.58 -8.30 14.28
N ASP A 184 -3.33 -7.87 15.28
CA ASP A 184 -4.71 -7.39 15.19
C ASP A 184 -4.81 -5.86 15.37
N ALA A 185 -3.74 -5.13 15.04
CA ALA A 185 -3.69 -3.68 15.16
C ALA A 185 -4.71 -2.98 14.26
N ILE A 186 -5.54 -2.10 14.82
CA ILE A 186 -6.49 -1.27 14.05
C ILE A 186 -6.10 0.19 14.22
N LEU A 187 -5.53 0.77 13.17
CA LEU A 187 -5.07 2.15 13.14
C LEU A 187 -5.97 2.99 12.24
N SER A 188 -6.71 3.91 12.82
CA SER A 188 -7.70 4.73 12.12
C SER A 188 -7.48 6.24 12.22
N ASN A 189 -6.41 6.66 12.87
CA ASN A 189 -6.13 8.06 13.17
C ASN A 189 -5.21 8.70 12.13
N ASN A 190 -5.19 10.04 12.10
CA ASN A 190 -4.29 10.82 11.26
C ASN A 190 -2.93 11.00 11.97
N VAL A 191 -2.21 9.91 12.20
CA VAL A 191 -0.87 9.94 12.81
C VAL A 191 0.21 9.79 11.75
N VAL A 192 1.40 10.27 12.07
CA VAL A 192 2.60 10.14 11.24
C VAL A 192 3.59 9.27 12.00
N ILE A 193 3.96 8.15 11.40
CA ILE A 193 4.99 7.24 11.91
C ILE A 193 6.14 7.28 10.91
N ASP A 194 7.21 7.98 11.25
CA ASP A 194 8.38 8.20 10.40
C ASP A 194 9.66 7.66 11.04
N PHE A 195 9.50 6.63 11.85
CA PHE A 195 10.54 5.96 12.63
C PHE A 195 10.22 4.47 12.75
N ASP A 196 11.16 3.69 13.23
CA ASP A 196 11.01 2.26 13.47
C ASP A 196 10.02 2.04 14.62
N ALA A 197 8.88 1.45 14.32
CA ALA A 197 7.81 1.20 15.27
C ALA A 197 7.37 -0.25 15.22
N ASN A 198 7.00 -0.80 16.38
CA ASN A 198 6.46 -2.16 16.48
C ASN A 198 5.03 -2.09 17.00
N ILE A 199 4.06 -2.24 16.10
CA ILE A 199 2.64 -2.09 16.39
C ILE A 199 1.94 -3.41 16.09
N HIS A 200 1.58 -4.15 17.14
CA HIS A 200 0.92 -5.46 17.02
C HIS A 200 -0.53 -5.44 17.50
N GLU A 201 -0.88 -4.43 18.27
CA GLU A 201 -2.22 -4.23 18.80
C GLU A 201 -2.62 -2.75 18.71
N THR A 202 -3.91 -2.47 18.64
CA THR A 202 -4.42 -1.09 18.60
C THR A 202 -3.94 -0.24 19.79
N ARG A 203 -3.73 -0.85 20.94
CA ARG A 203 -3.22 -0.18 22.14
C ARG A 203 -1.75 0.25 22.07
N ASP A 204 -0.99 -0.19 21.06
CA ASP A 204 0.39 0.23 20.84
C ASP A 204 0.49 1.67 20.31
N VAL A 205 -0.65 2.26 19.94
CA VAL A 205 -0.77 3.68 19.58
C VAL A 205 -1.80 4.35 20.46
N LEU A 206 -1.40 5.35 21.23
CA LEU A 206 -2.29 6.14 22.05
C LEU A 206 -2.37 7.58 21.55
N VAL A 207 -3.52 8.00 21.04
CA VAL A 207 -3.77 9.36 20.57
C VAL A 207 -4.54 10.13 21.65
N VAL A 208 -3.95 11.23 22.12
CA VAL A 208 -4.56 12.11 23.15
C VAL A 208 -5.46 13.15 22.48
N GLY A 209 -5.00 13.77 21.40
CA GLY A 209 -5.77 14.81 20.71
C GLY A 209 -4.89 15.89 20.12
N SER A 210 -5.48 17.08 19.96
CA SER A 210 -4.75 18.26 19.54
C SER A 210 -4.22 19.03 20.74
N PHE A 211 -3.02 19.58 20.64
CA PHE A 211 -2.32 20.19 21.75
C PHE A 211 -1.58 21.47 21.32
N GLY A 212 -1.48 22.43 22.25
CA GLY A 212 -0.73 23.67 22.08
C GLY A 212 -1.34 24.67 21.07
N PRO A 213 -0.72 25.86 20.92
CA PRO A 213 -1.25 26.97 20.13
C PRO A 213 -1.38 26.65 18.62
N ASN A 214 -0.58 25.74 18.12
CA ASN A 214 -0.60 25.32 16.72
C ASN A 214 -1.54 24.12 16.45
N ASN A 215 -2.28 23.67 17.47
CA ASN A 215 -3.21 22.54 17.38
C ASN A 215 -2.56 21.26 16.83
N HIS A 216 -1.31 21.00 17.21
CA HIS A 216 -0.59 19.81 16.83
C HIS A 216 -1.20 18.56 17.49
N ARG A 217 -1.17 17.44 16.77
CA ARG A 217 -1.63 16.17 17.32
C ARG A 217 -0.59 15.60 18.29
N LEU A 218 -1.04 15.27 19.52
CA LEU A 218 -0.25 14.60 20.53
C LEU A 218 -0.62 13.12 20.59
N TYR A 219 0.35 12.25 20.39
CA TYR A 219 0.18 10.79 20.43
C TYR A 219 1.48 10.10 20.82
N MET A 220 1.37 8.85 21.25
CA MET A 220 2.50 7.97 21.55
C MET A 220 2.39 6.69 20.73
N VAL A 221 3.52 6.20 20.23
CA VAL A 221 3.65 4.97 19.44
C VAL A 221 4.67 4.06 20.10
N ARG A 222 4.36 2.78 20.24
CA ARG A 222 5.27 1.77 20.76
C ARG A 222 6.43 1.55 19.79
N MET A 223 7.67 1.61 20.31
CA MET A 223 8.87 1.35 19.54
C MET A 223 9.49 -0.02 19.83
N GLY A 224 9.44 -0.46 21.06
CA GLY A 224 10.03 -1.71 21.52
C GLY A 224 9.17 -2.39 22.58
N SER A 225 9.79 -3.22 23.43
CA SER A 225 9.06 -3.98 24.44
C SER A 225 8.43 -3.12 25.52
N ARG A 226 9.02 -1.97 25.85
CA ARG A 226 8.56 -1.06 26.91
C ARG A 226 8.89 0.41 26.65
N GLU A 227 9.08 0.78 25.40
CA GLU A 227 9.45 2.14 25.02
C GLU A 227 8.43 2.72 24.04
N GLY A 228 8.06 3.98 24.25
CA GLY A 228 7.17 4.75 23.40
C GLY A 228 7.85 5.99 22.83
N MET A 229 7.61 6.25 21.55
CA MET A 229 7.90 7.54 20.93
C MET A 229 6.71 8.46 21.11
N VAL A 230 6.92 9.59 21.79
CA VAL A 230 5.91 10.63 21.91
C VAL A 230 6.08 11.64 20.79
N CYS A 231 5.00 11.95 20.12
CA CYS A 231 4.94 12.80 18.94
C CYS A 231 4.01 13.99 19.19
N LEU A 232 4.50 15.20 18.95
CA LEU A 232 3.70 16.43 18.96
C LEU A 232 3.96 17.23 17.67
N GLY A 233 3.09 17.02 16.69
CA GLY A 233 3.33 17.53 15.34
C GLY A 233 4.63 16.94 14.76
N PRO A 234 5.61 17.78 14.38
CA PRO A 234 6.91 17.31 13.88
C PRO A 234 7.88 16.90 15.00
N LEU A 235 7.61 17.28 16.25
CA LEU A 235 8.50 17.01 17.39
C LEU A 235 8.40 15.56 17.84
N ARG A 236 9.51 15.00 18.28
CA ARG A 236 9.65 13.62 18.79
C ARG A 236 10.37 13.66 20.13
N SER A 237 9.90 12.86 21.09
CA SER A 237 10.52 12.72 22.40
C SER A 237 10.21 11.34 23.00
N THR A 238 10.94 10.96 24.04
CA THR A 238 10.57 9.84 24.90
C THR A 238 9.52 10.30 25.93
N THR A 239 8.80 9.36 26.51
CA THR A 239 7.84 9.68 27.58
C THR A 239 8.49 10.42 28.75
N MET A 240 9.72 10.06 29.09
CA MET A 240 10.46 10.68 30.20
C MET A 240 10.79 12.16 29.95
N ASN A 241 11.22 12.49 28.74
CA ASN A 241 11.76 13.81 28.40
C ASN A 241 10.73 14.76 27.74
N MET A 242 9.54 14.27 27.40
CA MET A 242 8.58 15.00 26.55
C MET A 242 8.22 16.40 27.09
N VAL A 243 8.14 16.58 28.39
CA VAL A 243 7.79 17.89 28.96
C VAL A 243 8.91 18.89 28.74
N GLU A 244 10.16 18.49 29.00
CA GLU A 244 11.34 19.34 28.81
C GLU A 244 11.58 19.65 27.32
N ASP A 245 11.57 18.63 26.48
CA ASP A 245 11.83 18.77 25.04
C ASP A 245 10.77 19.67 24.37
N PHE A 246 9.49 19.44 24.66
CA PHE A 246 8.43 20.22 24.00
C PHE A 246 8.31 21.64 24.55
N THR A 247 8.63 21.87 25.83
CA THR A 247 8.68 23.24 26.38
C THR A 247 9.89 24.02 25.89
N GLY A 248 10.98 23.35 25.54
CA GLY A 248 12.15 23.98 24.93
C GLY A 248 11.92 24.43 23.48
N GLU A 249 11.08 23.69 22.74
CA GLU A 249 10.82 23.92 21.30
C GLU A 249 9.55 24.75 21.01
N LEU A 250 8.61 24.79 21.94
CA LEU A 250 7.30 25.44 21.76
C LEU A 250 7.08 26.54 22.80
N VAL A 251 6.41 27.61 22.36
CA VAL A 251 5.92 28.66 23.28
C VAL A 251 4.60 28.12 23.87
N LEU A 252 4.68 27.55 25.08
CA LEU A 252 3.57 26.99 25.83
C LEU A 252 3.17 27.87 27.02
N SER A 253 1.88 27.93 27.33
CA SER A 253 1.40 28.54 28.57
C SER A 253 1.63 27.64 29.78
N GLY A 254 1.49 28.17 30.99
CA GLY A 254 1.58 27.36 32.20
C GLY A 254 0.53 26.23 32.24
N SER A 255 -0.69 26.47 31.74
CA SER A 255 -1.73 25.46 31.64
C SER A 255 -1.40 24.36 30.63
N ASP A 256 -0.77 24.71 29.50
CA ASP A 256 -0.32 23.69 28.51
C ASP A 256 0.76 22.79 29.12
N ILE A 257 1.68 23.36 29.92
CA ILE A 257 2.73 22.60 30.61
C ILE A 257 2.12 21.63 31.64
N ASP A 258 1.13 22.05 32.39
CA ASP A 258 0.46 21.20 33.36
C ASP A 258 -0.34 20.07 32.68
N GLU A 259 -0.95 20.35 31.52
CA GLU A 259 -1.60 19.33 30.69
C GLU A 259 -0.58 18.33 30.15
N LEU A 260 0.59 18.78 29.65
CA LEU A 260 1.68 17.91 29.21
C LEU A 260 2.15 16.98 30.33
N LYS A 261 2.31 17.45 31.54
CA LYS A 261 2.68 16.63 32.70
C LYS A 261 1.63 15.55 33.00
N ALA A 262 0.35 15.89 32.89
CA ALA A 262 -0.73 14.94 33.08
C ALA A 262 -0.71 13.85 31.98
N VAL A 263 -0.46 14.24 30.74
CA VAL A 263 -0.30 13.31 29.61
C VAL A 263 0.95 12.45 29.77
N GLN A 264 2.06 13.00 30.26
CA GLN A 264 3.27 12.24 30.58
C GLN A 264 2.98 11.08 31.55
N ASN A 265 2.22 11.35 32.59
CA ASN A 265 1.82 10.31 33.54
C ASN A 265 0.95 9.22 32.87
N LEU A 266 0.05 9.61 31.96
CA LEU A 266 -0.77 8.66 31.18
C LEU A 266 0.11 7.79 30.28
N PHE A 267 1.08 8.37 29.58
CA PHE A 267 2.00 7.64 28.70
C PHE A 267 2.91 6.70 29.49
N THR A 268 3.46 7.15 30.63
CA THR A 268 4.24 6.30 31.54
C THR A 268 3.42 5.09 32.03
N ALA A 269 2.16 5.32 32.41
CA ALA A 269 1.28 4.23 32.81
C ALA A 269 1.01 3.24 31.64
N ARG A 270 0.93 3.73 30.41
CA ARG A 270 0.77 2.90 29.22
C ARG A 270 2.00 2.03 28.97
N GLU A 271 3.21 2.58 29.02
CA GLU A 271 4.46 1.84 28.84
C GLU A 271 4.61 0.67 29.84
N LEU A 272 4.11 0.84 31.06
CA LEU A 272 4.11 -0.23 32.06
C LEU A 272 3.17 -1.41 31.70
N THR A 273 2.26 -1.23 30.76
CA THR A 273 1.30 -2.25 30.30
C THR A 273 1.73 -2.97 29.01
N TRP A 274 2.79 -2.54 28.38
CA TRP A 274 3.39 -3.17 27.19
C TRP A 274 4.34 -4.35 27.55
#